data_3e3ff4233bd58192c3b2f507ba5291ae
#
_entry.id   3e3ff4233bd58192c3b2f507ba5291ae
#
_cell.length_a   1.000
_cell.length_b   1.000
_cell.length_c   1.000
_cell.angle_alpha   90.00
_cell.angle_beta   90.00
_cell.angle_gamma   90.00
#
_symmetry.space_group_name_H-M   'P 1'
#
loop_
_entity.id
_entity.type
_entity.pdbx_description
1 polymer ?
#
loop_
_entity_poly.entity_id
_entity_poly.type
_entity_poly.pdbx_seq_one_letter_code
_entity_poly.pdbx_strand_id
1 'polypeptide(L)'
;TLDRSSAASDVYKRQAESLVDYMLRTFDNYYTQELQDRAAELGYSAFELVTRASIVEREAKVDSERATIAGVINNRLKAEMPLQMCPTVLYPLTDGMYDKSQVLYEDLELDSPYNTYKNAGLPVGPICNPGLACIQAVLYPEEHNYLYYHVGDEDAGTHIFTENYEDHIDTQIIGGPNGVTPDGEASTEESTTEESQ
;
A
#
# COMPACT_ATOMS: atom_id res chain seq x y z
N THR A 1 16.74 -14.23 -44.97
CA THR A 1 15.60 -13.50 -44.32
C THR A 1 15.44 -13.85 -42.82
N LEU A 2 16.08 -14.91 -42.33
CA LEU A 2 16.04 -15.35 -40.92
C LEU A 2 16.97 -14.53 -39.99
N ASP A 3 18.01 -13.91 -40.54
CA ASP A 3 19.07 -13.25 -39.74
C ASP A 3 18.62 -11.88 -39.14
N ARG A 4 17.73 -11.17 -39.82
CA ARG A 4 17.23 -9.88 -39.32
C ARG A 4 16.28 -10.00 -38.13
N SER A 5 15.55 -11.10 -38.00
CA SER A 5 14.62 -11.38 -36.92
C SER A 5 15.37 -11.71 -35.62
N SER A 6 16.46 -12.47 -35.68
CA SER A 6 17.27 -12.82 -34.52
C SER A 6 18.04 -11.61 -33.98
N ALA A 7 18.63 -10.80 -34.88
CA ALA A 7 19.36 -9.59 -34.48
C ALA A 7 18.43 -8.53 -33.80
N ALA A 8 17.22 -8.36 -34.34
CA ALA A 8 16.23 -7.49 -33.70
C ALA A 8 15.83 -8.00 -32.29
N SER A 9 15.56 -9.30 -32.16
CA SER A 9 15.27 -9.94 -30.89
C SER A 9 16.41 -9.77 -29.87
N ASP A 10 17.67 -9.89 -30.32
CA ASP A 10 18.84 -9.72 -29.47
C ASP A 10 19.05 -8.26 -29.04
N VAL A 11 18.68 -7.29 -29.88
CA VAL A 11 18.71 -5.86 -29.51
C VAL A 11 17.65 -5.56 -28.44
N TYR A 12 16.41 -6.06 -28.58
CA TYR A 12 15.38 -5.88 -27.58
C TYR A 12 15.73 -6.54 -26.25
N LYS A 13 16.29 -7.76 -26.27
CA LYS A 13 16.76 -8.43 -25.05
C LYS A 13 17.85 -7.63 -24.34
N ARG A 14 18.85 -7.13 -25.07
CA ARG A 14 19.90 -6.30 -24.48
C ARG A 14 19.37 -5.00 -23.92
N GLN A 15 18.34 -4.39 -24.54
CA GLN A 15 17.70 -3.18 -24.01
C GLN A 15 16.96 -3.47 -22.71
N ALA A 16 16.22 -4.57 -22.61
CA ALA A 16 15.52 -4.98 -21.40
C ALA A 16 16.51 -5.31 -20.26
N GLU A 17 17.57 -6.09 -20.56
CA GLU A 17 18.64 -6.40 -19.60
C GLU A 17 19.34 -5.14 -19.10
N SER A 18 19.65 -4.19 -20.00
CA SER A 18 20.28 -2.93 -19.64
C SER A 18 19.37 -2.06 -18.75
N LEU A 19 18.05 -2.08 -18.99
CA LEU A 19 17.09 -1.38 -18.17
C LEU A 19 17.01 -1.97 -16.76
N VAL A 20 16.92 -3.29 -16.65
CA VAL A 20 16.93 -4.00 -15.37
C VAL A 20 18.23 -3.73 -14.61
N ASP A 21 19.38 -3.82 -15.27
CA ASP A 21 20.69 -3.52 -14.68
C ASP A 21 20.78 -2.07 -14.19
N TYR A 22 20.23 -1.11 -14.93
CA TYR A 22 20.12 0.28 -14.52
C TYR A 22 19.25 0.45 -13.28
N MET A 23 18.10 -0.22 -13.22
CA MET A 23 17.20 -0.19 -12.05
C MET A 23 17.87 -0.78 -10.81
N LEU A 24 18.56 -1.92 -10.94
CA LEU A 24 19.29 -2.54 -9.84
C LEU A 24 20.42 -1.64 -9.32
N ARG A 25 21.23 -1.07 -10.22
CA ARG A 25 22.28 -0.12 -9.84
C ARG A 25 21.73 1.14 -9.18
N THR A 26 20.55 1.60 -9.62
CA THR A 26 19.87 2.74 -8.99
C THR A 26 19.49 2.38 -7.56
N PHE A 27 18.92 1.20 -7.33
CA PHE A 27 18.64 0.70 -6.00
C PHE A 27 19.91 0.63 -5.14
N ASP A 28 20.99 0.01 -5.63
CA ASP A 28 22.27 -0.10 -4.92
C ASP A 28 22.85 1.27 -4.53
N ASN A 29 22.71 2.28 -5.40
CA ASN A 29 23.17 3.63 -5.13
C ASN A 29 22.37 4.33 -4.00
N TYR A 30 21.08 4.05 -3.88
CA TYR A 30 20.21 4.63 -2.86
C TYR A 30 20.16 3.82 -1.58
N TYR A 31 20.34 2.49 -1.66
CA TYR A 31 20.39 1.59 -0.51
C TYR A 31 21.81 1.58 0.07
N THR A 32 22.20 2.72 0.65
CA THR A 32 23.53 2.98 1.21
C THR A 32 23.86 2.05 2.38
N GLN A 33 25.14 1.96 2.74
CA GLN A 33 25.57 1.18 3.89
C GLN A 33 24.86 1.59 5.18
N GLU A 34 24.62 2.88 5.40
CA GLU A 34 23.85 3.40 6.54
C GLU A 34 22.43 2.79 6.61
N LEU A 35 21.71 2.76 5.47
CA LEU A 35 20.37 2.16 5.41
C LEU A 35 20.41 0.63 5.58
N GLN A 36 21.47 -0.02 5.09
CA GLN A 36 21.67 -1.46 5.28
C GLN A 36 21.93 -1.79 6.76
N ASP A 37 22.78 -1.02 7.42
CA ASP A 37 23.07 -1.18 8.83
C ASP A 37 21.81 -0.97 9.67
N ARG A 38 21.02 0.05 9.34
CA ARG A 38 19.75 0.31 10.00
C ARG A 38 18.72 -0.81 9.77
N ALA A 39 18.62 -1.35 8.57
CA ALA A 39 17.78 -2.50 8.28
C ALA A 39 18.20 -3.73 9.10
N ALA A 40 19.51 -3.96 9.20
CA ALA A 40 20.07 -5.05 10.02
C ALA A 40 19.78 -4.89 11.52
N GLU A 41 19.84 -3.67 12.07
CA GLU A 41 19.45 -3.37 13.46
C GLU A 41 17.97 -3.72 13.72
N LEU A 42 17.10 -3.48 12.73
CA LEU A 42 15.66 -3.81 12.79
C LEU A 42 15.38 -5.29 12.48
N GLY A 43 16.40 -6.05 12.06
CA GLY A 43 16.26 -7.45 11.66
C GLY A 43 15.61 -7.64 10.28
N TYR A 44 15.57 -6.61 9.43
CA TYR A 44 14.94 -6.67 8.10
C TYR A 44 15.96 -7.13 7.05
N SER A 45 15.57 -8.11 6.23
CA SER A 45 16.22 -8.35 4.95
C SER A 45 15.88 -7.24 3.96
N ALA A 46 16.71 -7.04 2.93
CA ALA A 46 16.40 -6.08 1.85
C ALA A 46 15.04 -6.37 1.19
N PHE A 47 14.70 -7.65 1.01
CA PHE A 47 13.41 -8.07 0.45
C PHE A 47 12.23 -7.68 1.34
N GLU A 48 12.34 -7.91 2.64
CA GLU A 48 11.31 -7.53 3.61
C GLU A 48 11.16 -6.01 3.71
N LEU A 49 12.28 -5.28 3.73
CA LEU A 49 12.28 -3.81 3.71
C LEU A 49 11.53 -3.26 2.49
N VAL A 50 11.84 -3.75 1.28
CA VAL A 50 11.19 -3.33 0.05
C VAL A 50 9.71 -3.73 0.04
N THR A 51 9.36 -4.90 0.59
CA THR A 51 7.97 -5.34 0.74
C THR A 51 7.17 -4.37 1.62
N ARG A 52 7.67 -4.00 2.80
CA ARG A 52 7.04 -3.01 3.68
C ARG A 52 6.93 -1.64 3.01
N ALA A 53 8.01 -1.17 2.40
CA ALA A 53 8.05 0.12 1.72
C ALA A 53 7.07 0.20 0.54
N SER A 54 6.85 -0.90 -0.18
CA SER A 54 5.89 -0.96 -1.28
C SER A 54 4.44 -0.80 -0.82
N ILE A 55 4.12 -1.26 0.40
CA ILE A 55 2.80 -1.04 1.00
C ILE A 55 2.65 0.44 1.35
N VAL A 56 3.65 1.02 2.05
CA VAL A 56 3.64 2.45 2.40
C VAL A 56 3.51 3.34 1.15
N GLU A 57 4.21 3.00 0.05
CA GLU A 57 4.14 3.73 -1.22
C GLU A 57 2.73 3.76 -1.80
N ARG A 58 1.98 2.68 -1.64
CA ARG A 58 0.62 2.54 -2.19
C ARG A 58 -0.49 3.06 -1.26
N GLU A 59 -0.19 3.19 0.04
CA GLU A 59 -1.13 3.71 1.03
C GLU A 59 -0.99 5.21 1.22
N ALA A 60 0.24 5.73 1.39
CA ALA A 60 0.47 7.14 1.70
C ALA A 60 0.18 8.04 0.49
N LYS A 61 -0.77 8.94 0.62
CA LYS A 61 -1.05 9.99 -0.38
C LYS A 61 -0.21 11.24 -0.14
N VAL A 62 0.15 11.51 1.12
CA VAL A 62 0.98 12.65 1.53
C VAL A 62 2.28 12.19 2.19
N ASP A 63 3.34 12.93 1.95
CA ASP A 63 4.70 12.59 2.42
C ASP A 63 4.78 12.51 3.95
N SER A 64 4.03 13.37 4.64
CA SER A 64 4.05 13.49 6.09
C SER A 64 3.52 12.26 6.83
N GLU A 65 2.73 11.40 6.17
CA GLU A 65 2.11 10.23 6.81
C GLU A 65 2.87 8.92 6.56
N ARG A 66 3.92 8.92 5.73
CA ARG A 66 4.65 7.69 5.42
C ARG A 66 5.22 7.01 6.67
N ALA A 67 5.82 7.78 7.57
CA ALA A 67 6.40 7.25 8.80
C ALA A 67 5.33 6.75 9.78
N THR A 68 4.18 7.42 9.83
CA THR A 68 3.02 7.03 10.66
C THR A 68 2.42 5.72 10.13
N ILE A 69 2.21 5.60 8.80
CA ILE A 69 1.69 4.37 8.19
C ILE A 69 2.67 3.20 8.40
N ALA A 70 3.98 3.45 8.27
CA ALA A 70 5.00 2.43 8.57
C ALA A 70 4.93 1.97 10.04
N GLY A 71 4.64 2.89 10.97
CA GLY A 71 4.39 2.60 12.38
C GLY A 71 3.15 1.71 12.58
N VAL A 72 2.03 2.01 11.89
CA VAL A 72 0.82 1.16 11.94
C VAL A 72 1.11 -0.26 11.45
N ILE A 73 1.84 -0.42 10.34
CA ILE A 73 2.24 -1.74 9.83
C ILE A 73 3.02 -2.51 10.91
N ASN A 74 4.01 -1.86 11.55
CA ASN A 74 4.80 -2.50 12.60
C ASN A 74 3.96 -2.87 13.82
N ASN A 75 3.04 -1.99 14.26
CA ASN A 75 2.17 -2.24 15.40
C ASN A 75 1.23 -3.43 15.13
N ARG A 76 0.62 -3.50 13.95
CA ARG A 76 -0.24 -4.63 13.57
C ARG A 76 0.55 -5.95 13.53
N LEU A 77 1.73 -5.95 12.91
CA LEU A 77 2.58 -7.14 12.86
C LEU A 77 3.00 -7.60 14.25
N LYS A 78 3.38 -6.66 15.14
CA LYS A 78 3.72 -6.95 16.53
C LYS A 78 2.55 -7.49 17.34
N ALA A 79 1.33 -7.02 17.04
CA ALA A 79 0.09 -7.49 17.66
C ALA A 79 -0.48 -8.77 16.99
N GLU A 80 0.22 -9.36 16.03
CA GLU A 80 -0.23 -10.51 15.23
C GLU A 80 -1.57 -10.26 14.50
N MET A 81 -1.88 -8.98 14.22
CA MET A 81 -3.07 -8.57 13.48
C MET A 81 -2.84 -8.69 11.98
N PRO A 82 -3.85 -9.12 11.20
CA PRO A 82 -3.80 -9.02 9.75
C PRO A 82 -3.59 -7.57 9.31
N LEU A 83 -2.78 -7.34 8.28
CA LEU A 83 -2.51 -5.97 7.82
C LEU A 83 -3.73 -5.30 7.20
N GLN A 84 -4.55 -6.06 6.44
CA GLN A 84 -5.78 -5.58 5.81
C GLN A 84 -5.57 -4.32 4.96
N MET A 85 -4.53 -4.33 4.13
CA MET A 85 -4.15 -3.22 3.26
C MET A 85 -4.73 -3.43 1.86
N CYS A 86 -5.61 -2.52 1.42
CA CYS A 86 -6.28 -2.60 0.11
C CYS A 86 -5.33 -2.79 -1.08
N PRO A 87 -4.16 -2.11 -1.16
CA PRO A 87 -3.23 -2.32 -2.27
C PRO A 87 -2.70 -3.74 -2.40
N THR A 88 -2.67 -4.52 -1.32
CA THR A 88 -2.23 -5.93 -1.35
C THR A 88 -3.26 -6.86 -2.02
N VAL A 89 -4.52 -6.41 -2.11
CA VAL A 89 -5.59 -7.08 -2.87
C VAL A 89 -5.59 -6.58 -4.32
N LEU A 90 -5.45 -5.27 -4.52
CA LEU A 90 -5.45 -4.66 -5.85
C LEU A 90 -4.28 -5.17 -6.71
N TYR A 91 -3.11 -5.37 -6.12
CA TYR A 91 -1.93 -5.82 -6.86
C TYR A 91 -2.16 -7.11 -7.65
N PRO A 92 -2.54 -8.25 -7.04
CA PRO A 92 -2.82 -9.47 -7.79
C PRO A 92 -4.12 -9.41 -8.61
N LEU A 93 -5.09 -8.59 -8.22
CA LEU A 93 -6.36 -8.45 -8.93
C LEU A 93 -6.19 -7.73 -10.27
N THR A 94 -5.23 -6.83 -10.39
CA THR A 94 -4.97 -5.98 -11.55
C THR A 94 -3.65 -6.29 -12.25
N ASP A 95 -3.01 -7.43 -11.94
CA ASP A 95 -1.67 -7.77 -12.42
C ASP A 95 -0.64 -6.62 -12.22
N GLY A 96 -0.79 -5.88 -11.12
CA GLY A 96 0.07 -4.74 -10.77
C GLY A 96 -0.21 -3.44 -11.55
N MET A 97 -1.22 -3.41 -12.40
CA MET A 97 -1.58 -2.21 -13.20
C MET A 97 -2.33 -1.16 -12.38
N TYR A 98 -3.01 -1.57 -11.30
CA TYR A 98 -3.78 -0.68 -10.43
C TYR A 98 -4.83 0.16 -11.18
N ASP A 99 -5.42 -0.42 -12.23
CA ASP A 99 -6.45 0.20 -13.05
C ASP A 99 -7.86 0.13 -12.41
N LYS A 100 -7.97 -0.51 -11.24
CA LYS A 100 -9.14 -0.51 -10.36
C LYS A 100 -8.85 0.39 -9.15
N SER A 101 -9.73 1.38 -8.91
CA SER A 101 -9.53 2.39 -7.85
C SER A 101 -10.12 2.00 -6.49
N GLN A 102 -11.06 1.06 -6.46
CA GLN A 102 -11.76 0.65 -5.25
C GLN A 102 -11.73 -0.87 -5.08
N VAL A 103 -11.60 -1.31 -3.83
CA VAL A 103 -11.72 -2.72 -3.43
C VAL A 103 -13.15 -2.95 -2.98
N LEU A 104 -13.83 -3.91 -3.61
CA LEU A 104 -15.17 -4.35 -3.22
C LEU A 104 -15.07 -5.49 -2.18
N TYR A 105 -16.15 -5.75 -1.44
CA TYR A 105 -16.18 -6.84 -0.47
C TYR A 105 -15.86 -8.21 -1.10
N GLU A 106 -16.33 -8.44 -2.34
CA GLU A 106 -16.03 -9.66 -3.09
C GLU A 106 -14.54 -9.81 -3.43
N ASP A 107 -13.82 -8.70 -3.62
CA ASP A 107 -12.38 -8.71 -3.90
C ASP A 107 -11.56 -9.15 -2.69
N LEU A 108 -12.07 -8.91 -1.46
CA LEU A 108 -11.41 -9.34 -0.23
C LEU A 108 -11.35 -10.85 -0.09
N GLU A 109 -12.21 -11.57 -0.82
CA GLU A 109 -12.22 -13.04 -0.87
C GLU A 109 -11.21 -13.63 -1.86
N LEU A 110 -10.46 -12.79 -2.58
CA LEU A 110 -9.43 -13.23 -3.53
C LEU A 110 -8.44 -14.19 -2.86
N ASP A 111 -8.33 -15.39 -3.43
CA ASP A 111 -7.33 -16.38 -2.98
C ASP A 111 -5.96 -16.06 -3.59
N SER A 112 -5.20 -15.25 -2.87
CA SER A 112 -3.87 -14.83 -3.28
C SER A 112 -2.96 -14.71 -2.06
N PRO A 113 -1.70 -15.15 -2.15
CA PRO A 113 -0.72 -14.99 -1.07
C PRO A 113 -0.34 -13.53 -0.81
N TYR A 114 -0.75 -12.59 -1.68
CA TYR A 114 -0.63 -11.15 -1.43
C TYR A 114 -1.75 -10.60 -0.55
N ASN A 115 -2.92 -11.26 -0.51
CA ASN A 115 -4.10 -10.76 0.18
C ASN A 115 -3.90 -10.75 1.71
N THR A 116 -3.63 -9.59 2.28
CA THR A 116 -3.41 -9.41 3.73
C THR A 116 -4.68 -9.32 4.55
N TYR A 117 -5.87 -9.46 3.95
CA TYR A 117 -7.13 -9.69 4.65
C TYR A 117 -7.30 -11.17 5.03
N LYS A 118 -6.77 -12.08 4.20
CA LYS A 118 -6.86 -13.54 4.41
C LYS A 118 -5.59 -14.14 5.02
N ASN A 119 -4.44 -13.56 4.74
CA ASN A 119 -3.15 -14.05 5.19
C ASN A 119 -2.56 -13.10 6.22
N ALA A 120 -2.20 -13.62 7.39
CA ALA A 120 -1.52 -12.86 8.43
C ALA A 120 -0.07 -12.54 8.03
N GLY A 121 0.45 -11.43 8.52
CA GLY A 121 1.82 -11.00 8.26
C GLY A 121 1.96 -10.18 6.97
N LEU A 122 3.19 -10.08 6.47
CA LEU A 122 3.50 -9.41 5.21
C LEU A 122 3.05 -10.25 4.01
N PRO A 123 2.70 -9.62 2.89
CA PRO A 123 2.49 -10.35 1.64
C PRO A 123 3.79 -11.04 1.19
N VAL A 124 3.68 -11.99 0.28
CA VAL A 124 4.82 -12.80 -0.21
C VAL A 124 5.89 -12.02 -0.94
N GLY A 125 5.66 -10.74 -1.24
CA GLY A 125 6.64 -9.87 -1.89
C GLY A 125 6.13 -8.45 -2.08
N PRO A 126 6.98 -7.57 -2.66
CA PRO A 126 6.61 -6.19 -2.96
C PRO A 126 5.43 -6.10 -3.92
N ILE A 127 4.61 -5.09 -3.75
CA ILE A 127 3.44 -4.79 -4.59
C ILE A 127 3.67 -3.62 -5.56
N CYS A 128 4.79 -2.93 -5.44
CA CYS A 128 5.28 -1.93 -6.39
C CYS A 128 6.79 -1.71 -6.17
N ASN A 129 7.40 -0.84 -6.97
CA ASN A 129 8.76 -0.38 -6.75
C ASN A 129 8.72 0.92 -5.90
N PRO A 130 9.04 0.86 -4.59
CA PRO A 130 8.91 2.01 -3.71
C PRO A 130 10.02 3.04 -3.92
N GLY A 131 9.71 4.31 -3.70
CA GLY A 131 10.68 5.39 -3.64
C GLY A 131 11.51 5.36 -2.36
N LEU A 132 12.65 6.07 -2.39
CA LEU A 132 13.57 6.18 -1.24
C LEU A 132 12.87 6.70 0.03
N ALA A 133 11.93 7.64 -0.11
CA ALA A 133 11.19 8.19 1.02
C ALA A 133 10.38 7.12 1.79
N CYS A 134 9.80 6.15 1.09
CA CYS A 134 9.09 5.04 1.72
C CYS A 134 10.04 4.03 2.35
N ILE A 135 11.21 3.78 1.75
CA ILE A 135 12.28 2.98 2.36
C ILE A 135 12.73 3.62 3.67
N GLN A 136 12.98 4.92 3.67
CA GLN A 136 13.36 5.68 4.87
C GLN A 136 12.26 5.65 5.93
N ALA A 137 10.99 5.82 5.54
CA ALA A 137 9.86 5.77 6.46
C ALA A 137 9.74 4.40 7.18
N VAL A 138 10.04 3.30 6.50
CA VAL A 138 10.06 1.95 7.10
C VAL A 138 11.25 1.77 8.04
N LEU A 139 12.39 2.35 7.72
CA LEU A 139 13.60 2.27 8.57
C LEU A 139 13.54 3.19 9.79
N TYR A 140 12.81 4.29 9.69
CA TYR A 140 12.63 5.30 10.73
C TYR A 140 11.14 5.61 10.92
N PRO A 141 10.34 4.61 11.33
CA PRO A 141 8.91 4.80 11.52
C PRO A 141 8.65 5.75 12.68
N GLU A 142 7.52 6.43 12.64
CA GLU A 142 7.03 7.19 13.78
C GLU A 142 6.61 6.23 14.90
N GLU A 143 6.98 6.55 16.14
CA GLU A 143 6.60 5.78 17.32
C GLU A 143 5.25 6.25 17.86
N HIS A 144 4.26 5.39 17.78
CA HIS A 144 2.89 5.59 18.26
C HIS A 144 2.20 4.24 18.50
N ASN A 145 0.94 4.27 18.99
CA ASN A 145 0.14 3.06 19.24
C ASN A 145 -0.98 2.85 18.21
N TYR A 146 -1.03 3.63 17.13
CA TYR A 146 -2.10 3.49 16.14
C TYR A 146 -2.11 2.11 15.51
N LEU A 147 -3.31 1.55 15.40
CA LEU A 147 -3.60 0.25 14.77
C LEU A 147 -4.53 0.40 13.56
N TYR A 148 -5.27 1.51 13.47
CA TYR A 148 -6.28 1.75 12.44
C TYR A 148 -6.09 3.12 11.82
N TYR A 149 -6.50 3.25 10.56
CA TYR A 149 -6.63 4.53 9.89
C TYR A 149 -7.67 4.44 8.77
N HIS A 150 -8.24 5.56 8.42
CA HIS A 150 -9.12 5.74 7.25
C HIS A 150 -8.91 7.12 6.66
N VAL A 151 -9.45 7.34 5.45
CA VAL A 151 -9.38 8.65 4.79
C VAL A 151 -10.08 9.69 5.66
N GLY A 152 -9.37 10.75 6.03
CA GLY A 152 -9.89 11.88 6.80
C GLY A 152 -10.35 13.01 5.88
N ASP A 153 -9.43 13.56 5.10
CA ASP A 153 -9.70 14.60 4.11
C ASP A 153 -9.28 14.10 2.72
N GLU A 154 -10.27 13.85 1.85
CA GLU A 154 -10.01 13.34 0.50
C GLU A 154 -9.27 14.35 -0.37
N ASP A 155 -9.55 15.64 -0.23
CA ASP A 155 -8.93 16.71 -1.01
C ASP A 155 -7.47 16.91 -0.59
N ALA A 156 -7.20 16.87 0.71
CA ALA A 156 -5.84 16.92 1.26
C ALA A 156 -5.10 15.58 1.14
N GLY A 157 -5.83 14.47 0.96
CA GLY A 157 -5.27 13.12 0.90
C GLY A 157 -4.73 12.63 2.24
N THR A 158 -5.27 13.13 3.35
CA THR A 158 -4.82 12.79 4.69
C THR A 158 -5.70 11.73 5.35
N HIS A 159 -5.13 11.06 6.37
CA HIS A 159 -5.82 10.01 7.12
C HIS A 159 -6.06 10.43 8.58
N ILE A 160 -7.07 9.82 9.19
CA ILE A 160 -7.31 9.84 10.63
C ILE A 160 -6.79 8.52 11.19
N PHE A 161 -5.89 8.60 12.18
CA PHE A 161 -5.25 7.46 12.82
C PHE A 161 -5.84 7.24 14.21
N THR A 162 -6.12 5.99 14.58
CA THR A 162 -6.69 5.63 15.88
C THR A 162 -6.02 4.39 16.48
N GLU A 163 -6.04 4.28 17.82
CA GLU A 163 -5.40 3.20 18.55
C GLU A 163 -6.32 1.97 18.71
N ASN A 164 -7.63 2.20 18.75
CA ASN A 164 -8.62 1.14 18.96
C ASN A 164 -9.74 1.20 17.91
N TYR A 165 -10.49 0.10 17.82
CA TYR A 165 -11.53 -0.07 16.81
C TYR A 165 -12.76 0.80 17.08
N GLU A 166 -13.10 1.09 18.34
CA GLU A 166 -14.25 1.92 18.71
C GLU A 166 -14.05 3.34 18.18
N ASP A 167 -12.91 3.97 18.49
CA ASP A 167 -12.56 5.30 17.96
C ASP A 167 -12.50 5.31 16.43
N HIS A 168 -12.03 4.22 15.82
CA HIS A 168 -11.98 4.09 14.36
C HIS A 168 -13.37 4.16 13.73
N ILE A 169 -14.35 3.46 14.28
CA ILE A 169 -15.75 3.51 13.81
C ILE A 169 -16.35 4.89 14.06
N ASP A 170 -16.17 5.46 15.26
CA ASP A 170 -16.72 6.75 15.62
C ASP A 170 -16.22 7.87 14.70
N THR A 171 -14.93 7.85 14.36
CA THR A 171 -14.35 8.85 13.45
C THR A 171 -14.76 8.67 11.99
N GLN A 172 -15.07 7.44 11.53
CA GLN A 172 -15.64 7.20 10.19
C GLN A 172 -17.04 7.79 10.03
N ILE A 173 -17.87 7.73 11.07
CA ILE A 173 -19.24 8.24 11.04
C ILE A 173 -19.25 9.77 10.93
N ILE A 174 -18.27 10.44 11.52
CA ILE A 174 -18.20 11.92 11.60
C ILE A 174 -17.59 12.54 10.36
N GLY A 175 -16.75 11.83 9.60
CA GLY A 175 -15.80 12.43 8.64
C GLY A 175 -15.98 12.12 7.18
N GLY A 176 -16.91 11.29 6.72
CA GLY A 176 -16.89 10.86 5.33
C GLY A 176 -18.22 10.97 4.57
N PRO A 177 -18.18 11.40 3.27
CA PRO A 177 -19.34 11.36 2.38
C PRO A 177 -19.83 9.93 2.06
N ASN A 178 -19.09 8.90 2.49
CA ASN A 178 -19.41 7.49 2.32
C ASN A 178 -19.45 6.75 3.68
N GLY A 179 -20.05 7.36 4.70
CA GLY A 179 -20.24 6.72 5.99
C GLY A 179 -20.95 5.36 5.81
N VAL A 180 -20.20 4.28 5.83
CA VAL A 180 -20.75 2.94 5.91
C VAL A 180 -21.15 2.75 7.37
N THR A 181 -22.45 2.76 7.63
CA THR A 181 -22.96 2.34 8.96
C THR A 181 -22.58 0.88 9.21
N PRO A 182 -22.28 0.48 10.45
CA PRO A 182 -21.88 -0.88 10.81
C PRO A 182 -22.84 -1.98 10.32
N ASP A 183 -24.06 -1.60 9.94
CA ASP A 183 -25.13 -2.52 9.53
C ASP A 183 -25.36 -2.61 8.01
N GLY A 184 -24.48 -2.01 7.20
CA GLY A 184 -24.51 -2.18 5.73
C GLY A 184 -25.70 -1.50 5.01
N GLU A 185 -26.43 -0.61 5.66
CA GLU A 185 -27.50 0.15 5.01
C GLU A 185 -26.94 1.44 4.36
N ALA A 186 -26.90 1.44 3.02
CA ALA A 186 -26.60 2.63 2.24
C ALA A 186 -27.71 3.67 2.46
N SER A 187 -27.35 4.87 2.92
CA SER A 187 -28.27 6.01 2.95
C SER A 187 -28.64 6.40 1.53
N THR A 188 -29.85 5.98 1.09
CA THR A 188 -30.47 6.50 -0.12
C THR A 188 -30.96 7.92 0.16
N GLU A 189 -30.28 8.92 -0.39
CA GLU A 189 -30.84 10.27 -0.45
C GLU A 189 -32.08 10.26 -1.37
N GLU A 190 -33.26 10.36 -0.75
CA GLU A 190 -34.51 10.69 -1.47
C GLU A 190 -34.41 12.13 -1.96
N SER A 191 -34.24 12.29 -3.27
CA SER A 191 -34.44 13.57 -3.95
C SER A 191 -35.94 13.88 -3.99
N THR A 192 -36.44 14.66 -3.05
CA THR A 192 -37.77 15.29 -3.17
C THR A 192 -37.72 16.41 -4.19
N THR A 193 -38.16 16.14 -5.39
CA THR A 193 -38.57 17.16 -6.36
C THR A 193 -39.90 17.72 -5.92
N GLU A 194 -39.90 18.91 -5.34
CA GLU A 194 -41.13 19.72 -5.24
C GLU A 194 -41.47 20.31 -6.61
N GLU A 195 -42.53 19.79 -7.22
CA GLU A 195 -43.25 20.46 -8.27
C GLU A 195 -44.08 21.58 -7.64
N SER A 196 -43.79 22.85 -7.99
CA SER A 196 -44.64 23.99 -7.74
C SER A 196 -45.49 24.30 -8.96
N GLN A 197 -46.78 24.27 -8.74
CA GLN A 197 -47.82 24.83 -9.63
C GLN A 197 -47.76 26.36 -9.68
#